data_dfa0047faacb8154c7895e54492631fb
#
_entry.id   dfa0047faacb8154c7895e54492631fb
#
_cell.length_a   1.000
_cell.length_b   1.000
_cell.length_c   1.000
_cell.angle_alpha   90.00
_cell.angle_beta   90.00
_cell.angle_gamma   90.00
#
_symmetry.space_group_name_H-M   'P 1'
#
loop_
_entity.id
_entity.type
_entity.pdbx_description
1 polymer ?
#
loop_
_entity_poly.entity_id
_entity_poly.type
_entity_poly.pdbx_seq_one_letter_code
_entity_poly.pdbx_strand_id
1 'polypeptide(L)'
;FMVTRGMSSTNSACIATPFKIKGVNYSITSACSTSAHCIGNAVEQIQLNKQDVVFAGGGEELDWTLSCLFDAMGAMSSKYNDTPENASRAFDRDRDGFVIAGGGGVVVVEELNHAIARGAKIYAEVTGYGATSDGYDMVAPSGEGAERSMRLALTSLNGRKVNYINAHGTSTPAGDVTEIQAVRNVFAKEKQPLVASTKSLTGHSLGAAGVQEAIYSLIMMENNFISASANVFNLDEEINSNEVATGL
;
A
#
# COMPACT_ATOMS: atom_id res chain seq x y z
N PHE A 1 -13.11 -16.02 -24.41
CA PHE A 1 -12.88 -14.99 -23.34
C PHE A 1 -12.02 -15.50 -22.17
N MET A 2 -11.61 -16.78 -22.14
CA MET A 2 -10.76 -17.32 -21.07
C MET A 2 -9.35 -16.72 -21.05
N VAL A 3 -8.75 -16.46 -22.21
CA VAL A 3 -7.41 -15.88 -22.32
C VAL A 3 -7.33 -14.52 -21.62
N THR A 4 -8.28 -13.64 -21.89
CA THR A 4 -8.32 -12.30 -21.29
C THR A 4 -8.55 -12.33 -19.77
N ARG A 5 -9.13 -13.39 -19.20
CA ARG A 5 -9.25 -13.54 -17.75
C ARG A 5 -7.94 -13.92 -17.08
N GLY A 6 -7.05 -14.61 -17.78
CA GLY A 6 -5.78 -15.08 -17.25
C GLY A 6 -4.58 -14.17 -17.57
N MET A 7 -4.76 -13.09 -18.30
CA MET A 7 -3.65 -12.21 -18.69
C MET A 7 -3.45 -11.09 -17.67
N SER A 8 -2.22 -10.91 -17.20
CA SER A 8 -1.85 -9.81 -16.29
C SER A 8 -2.08 -8.42 -16.89
N SER A 9 -2.04 -8.28 -18.23
CA SER A 9 -2.30 -7.03 -18.95
C SER A 9 -3.79 -6.65 -19.03
N THR A 10 -4.69 -7.49 -18.58
CA THR A 10 -6.14 -7.25 -18.71
C THR A 10 -6.60 -6.06 -17.88
N ASN A 11 -6.04 -5.84 -16.69
CA ASN A 11 -6.42 -4.71 -15.83
C ASN A 11 -6.21 -3.37 -16.55
N SER A 12 -5.04 -3.15 -17.14
CA SER A 12 -4.75 -1.91 -17.88
C SER A 12 -5.56 -1.82 -19.18
N ALA A 13 -5.78 -2.93 -19.87
CA ALA A 13 -6.59 -2.96 -21.08
C ALA A 13 -8.07 -2.64 -20.82
N CYS A 14 -8.63 -3.12 -19.71
CA CYS A 14 -10.00 -2.83 -19.31
C CYS A 14 -10.23 -1.34 -19.02
N ILE A 15 -9.22 -0.62 -18.52
CA ILE A 15 -9.28 0.82 -18.29
C ILE A 15 -9.08 1.57 -19.62
N ALA A 16 -8.11 1.17 -20.41
CA ALA A 16 -7.77 1.86 -21.66
C ALA A 16 -8.92 1.96 -22.66
N THR A 17 -9.73 0.90 -22.77
CA THR A 17 -10.79 0.80 -23.78
C THR A 17 -11.93 1.82 -23.53
N PRO A 18 -12.59 1.87 -22.37
CA PRO A 18 -13.69 2.81 -22.12
C PRO A 18 -13.24 4.28 -22.13
N PHE A 19 -12.04 4.55 -21.61
CA PHE A 19 -11.49 5.91 -21.61
C PHE A 19 -10.79 6.29 -22.91
N LYS A 20 -10.71 5.38 -23.90
CA LYS A 20 -10.05 5.60 -25.19
C LYS A 20 -8.62 6.10 -25.05
N ILE A 21 -7.89 5.53 -24.08
CA ILE A 21 -6.51 5.88 -23.81
C ILE A 21 -5.64 5.47 -25.00
N LYS A 22 -4.82 6.40 -25.49
CA LYS A 22 -3.96 6.20 -26.67
C LYS A 22 -2.47 6.31 -26.35
N GLY A 23 -2.14 6.69 -25.11
CA GLY A 23 -0.78 6.73 -24.64
C GLY A 23 -0.24 5.36 -24.27
N VAL A 24 0.81 5.32 -23.48
CA VAL A 24 1.40 4.08 -22.97
C VAL A 24 0.39 3.29 -22.16
N ASN A 25 0.29 1.99 -22.41
CA ASN A 25 -0.59 1.08 -21.70
C ASN A 25 0.13 -0.26 -21.45
N TYR A 26 0.39 -0.55 -20.18
CA TYR A 26 0.98 -1.83 -19.74
C TYR A 26 0.63 -2.10 -18.27
N SER A 27 0.79 -3.34 -17.86
CA SER A 27 0.68 -3.74 -16.45
C SER A 27 2.05 -4.05 -15.88
N ILE A 28 2.25 -3.68 -14.63
CA ILE A 28 3.39 -4.04 -13.80
C ILE A 28 2.95 -5.17 -12.89
N THR A 29 3.87 -6.03 -12.49
CA THR A 29 3.63 -7.03 -11.44
C THR A 29 4.80 -7.03 -10.47
N SER A 30 4.51 -6.80 -9.19
CA SER A 30 5.46 -6.79 -8.08
C SER A 30 4.76 -7.15 -6.76
N ALA A 31 3.93 -8.21 -6.83
CA ALA A 31 3.17 -8.72 -5.69
C ALA A 31 2.40 -7.58 -4.96
N CYS A 32 2.49 -7.52 -3.63
CA CYS A 32 1.76 -6.54 -2.81
C CYS A 32 2.16 -5.07 -3.09
N SER A 33 3.28 -4.82 -3.74
CA SER A 33 3.76 -3.47 -4.10
C SER A 33 3.26 -2.99 -5.45
N THR A 34 2.55 -3.82 -6.21
CA THR A 34 2.19 -3.58 -7.62
C THR A 34 1.56 -2.22 -7.86
N SER A 35 0.48 -1.90 -7.19
CA SER A 35 -0.24 -0.64 -7.46
C SER A 35 0.48 0.60 -6.91
N ALA A 36 1.29 0.46 -5.87
CA ALA A 36 2.19 1.53 -5.43
C ALA A 36 3.28 1.81 -6.48
N HIS A 37 3.87 0.77 -7.09
CA HIS A 37 4.80 0.92 -8.22
C HIS A 37 4.11 1.53 -9.44
N CYS A 38 2.85 1.20 -9.71
CA CYS A 38 2.09 1.84 -10.80
C CYS A 38 1.95 3.36 -10.57
N ILE A 39 1.67 3.80 -9.34
CA ILE A 39 1.60 5.23 -9.01
C ILE A 39 2.97 5.89 -9.19
N GLY A 40 4.03 5.29 -8.62
CA GLY A 40 5.38 5.83 -8.75
C GLY A 40 5.85 5.91 -10.21
N ASN A 41 5.61 4.85 -10.99
CA ASN A 41 5.93 4.86 -12.41
C ASN A 41 5.15 5.92 -13.19
N ALA A 42 3.87 6.16 -12.86
CA ALA A 42 3.09 7.24 -13.45
C ALA A 42 3.72 8.63 -13.18
N VAL A 43 4.17 8.86 -11.95
CA VAL A 43 4.90 10.10 -11.58
C VAL A 43 6.17 10.24 -12.40
N GLU A 44 6.97 9.19 -12.53
CA GLU A 44 8.20 9.20 -13.35
C GLU A 44 7.91 9.47 -14.84
N GLN A 45 6.83 8.90 -15.41
CA GLN A 45 6.44 9.19 -16.80
C GLN A 45 6.12 10.67 -17.01
N ILE A 46 5.45 11.31 -16.04
CA ILE A 46 5.11 12.73 -16.06
C ILE A 46 6.37 13.57 -15.89
N GLN A 47 7.22 13.27 -14.92
CA GLN A 47 8.48 13.97 -14.68
C GLN A 47 9.44 13.92 -15.89
N LEU A 48 9.38 12.83 -16.65
CA LEU A 48 10.14 12.66 -17.89
C LEU A 48 9.46 13.31 -19.12
N ASN A 49 8.36 14.05 -18.92
CA ASN A 49 7.57 14.68 -19.99
C ASN A 49 7.07 13.70 -21.08
N LYS A 50 6.79 12.47 -20.72
CA LYS A 50 6.28 11.46 -21.65
C LYS A 50 4.76 11.37 -21.66
N GLN A 51 4.12 11.73 -20.56
CA GLN A 51 2.67 11.74 -20.38
C GLN A 51 2.28 12.94 -19.53
N ASP A 52 1.11 13.52 -19.77
CA ASP A 52 0.54 14.59 -18.94
C ASP A 52 -0.46 14.04 -17.93
N VAL A 53 -1.14 12.93 -18.27
CA VAL A 53 -2.17 12.27 -17.45
C VAL A 53 -1.98 10.76 -17.53
N VAL A 54 -1.92 10.09 -16.38
CA VAL A 54 -1.76 8.63 -16.27
C VAL A 54 -2.77 8.06 -15.29
N PHE A 55 -3.51 7.05 -15.73
CA PHE A 55 -4.32 6.22 -14.84
C PHE A 55 -3.41 5.17 -14.20
N ALA A 56 -3.28 5.20 -12.90
CA ALA A 56 -2.41 4.31 -12.15
C ALA A 56 -3.18 3.59 -11.05
N GLY A 57 -2.98 2.30 -10.92
CA GLY A 57 -3.69 1.54 -9.92
C GLY A 57 -3.45 0.05 -10.00
N GLY A 58 -4.38 -0.72 -9.48
CA GLY A 58 -4.31 -2.17 -9.49
C GLY A 58 -5.65 -2.82 -9.21
N GLY A 59 -5.75 -4.08 -9.55
CA GLY A 59 -6.87 -4.95 -9.25
C GLY A 59 -6.38 -6.32 -8.85
N GLU A 60 -7.08 -6.94 -7.92
CA GLU A 60 -6.78 -8.29 -7.44
C GLU A 60 -8.08 -9.07 -7.29
N GLU A 61 -8.11 -10.28 -7.80
CA GLU A 61 -9.22 -11.20 -7.61
C GLU A 61 -9.02 -12.02 -6.34
N LEU A 62 -10.07 -12.13 -5.53
CA LEU A 62 -10.08 -13.07 -4.43
C LEU A 62 -10.46 -14.46 -4.95
N ASP A 63 -9.46 -15.32 -5.08
CA ASP A 63 -9.63 -16.69 -5.57
C ASP A 63 -9.07 -17.72 -4.58
N TRP A 64 -9.77 -18.85 -4.46
CA TRP A 64 -9.38 -19.91 -3.52
C TRP A 64 -8.03 -20.55 -3.86
N THR A 65 -7.61 -20.57 -5.12
CA THR A 65 -6.34 -21.17 -5.54
C THR A 65 -5.17 -20.40 -4.95
N LEU A 66 -5.21 -19.06 -5.01
CA LEU A 66 -4.18 -18.23 -4.39
C LEU A 66 -4.22 -18.30 -2.86
N SER A 67 -5.43 -18.37 -2.29
CA SER A 67 -5.60 -18.56 -0.84
C SER A 67 -4.96 -19.85 -0.36
N CYS A 68 -5.16 -20.97 -1.06
CA CYS A 68 -4.50 -22.24 -0.74
C CYS A 68 -2.97 -22.17 -0.77
N LEU A 69 -2.39 -21.41 -1.70
CA LEU A 69 -0.94 -21.25 -1.80
C LEU A 69 -0.37 -20.47 -0.60
N PHE A 70 -1.02 -19.40 -0.19
CA PHE A 70 -0.61 -18.63 0.98
C PHE A 70 -0.86 -19.37 2.30
N ASP A 71 -1.94 -20.14 2.39
CA ASP A 71 -2.21 -21.00 3.54
C ASP A 71 -1.13 -22.08 3.70
N ALA A 72 -0.75 -22.71 2.59
CA ALA A 72 0.33 -23.71 2.57
C ALA A 72 1.70 -23.13 3.00
N MET A 73 1.94 -21.83 2.84
CA MET A 73 3.11 -21.13 3.34
C MET A 73 3.02 -20.80 4.85
N GLY A 74 1.86 -20.98 5.47
CA GLY A 74 1.61 -20.54 6.84
C GLY A 74 1.56 -19.01 6.98
N ALA A 75 1.24 -18.28 5.92
CA ALA A 75 1.21 -16.82 5.92
C ALA A 75 -0.15 -16.24 6.28
N MET A 76 -1.22 -17.04 6.19
CA MET A 76 -2.58 -16.61 6.48
C MET A 76 -2.97 -16.85 7.94
N SER A 77 -3.85 -15.99 8.44
CA SER A 77 -4.48 -16.20 9.75
C SER A 77 -5.35 -17.45 9.74
N SER A 78 -5.21 -18.28 10.75
CA SER A 78 -5.98 -19.52 10.92
C SER A 78 -6.62 -19.69 12.30
N LYS A 79 -6.12 -18.97 13.32
CA LYS A 79 -6.63 -19.06 14.70
C LYS A 79 -8.04 -18.45 14.88
N TYR A 80 -8.43 -17.57 13.97
CA TYR A 80 -9.66 -16.77 14.10
C TYR A 80 -10.75 -17.19 13.12
N ASN A 81 -10.73 -18.43 12.61
CA ASN A 81 -11.76 -18.92 11.68
C ASN A 81 -13.18 -18.91 12.27
N ASP A 82 -13.30 -19.07 13.60
CA ASP A 82 -14.59 -19.00 14.30
C ASP A 82 -15.00 -17.55 14.66
N THR A 83 -14.09 -16.59 14.53
CA THR A 83 -14.31 -15.16 14.80
C THR A 83 -13.59 -14.30 13.73
N PRO A 84 -13.97 -14.45 12.45
CA PRO A 84 -13.22 -13.89 11.32
C PRO A 84 -13.12 -12.36 11.36
N GLU A 85 -14.05 -11.67 12.00
CA GLU A 85 -14.00 -10.23 12.23
C GLU A 85 -12.80 -9.77 13.06
N ASN A 86 -12.19 -10.68 13.83
CA ASN A 86 -11.02 -10.42 14.67
C ASN A 86 -9.69 -10.90 14.04
N ALA A 87 -9.73 -11.49 12.84
CA ALA A 87 -8.56 -12.15 12.25
C ALA A 87 -7.51 -11.15 11.74
N SER A 88 -7.92 -10.10 11.03
CA SER A 88 -6.99 -9.05 10.59
C SER A 88 -6.74 -8.07 11.74
N ARG A 89 -5.55 -8.13 12.33
CA ARG A 89 -5.21 -7.47 13.59
C ARG A 89 -3.76 -6.97 13.60
N ALA A 90 -3.40 -6.13 12.63
CA ALA A 90 -2.05 -5.60 12.53
C ALA A 90 -1.61 -4.94 13.86
N PHE A 91 -0.38 -5.22 14.27
CA PHE A 91 0.28 -4.75 15.50
C PHE A 91 -0.24 -5.35 16.81
N ASP A 92 -1.28 -6.19 16.78
CA ASP A 92 -1.72 -6.92 17.97
C ASP A 92 -0.74 -8.07 18.28
N ARG A 93 -0.49 -8.33 19.57
CA ARG A 93 0.41 -9.38 20.04
C ARG A 93 -0.01 -10.78 19.58
N ASP A 94 -1.30 -11.03 19.51
CA ASP A 94 -1.85 -12.35 19.21
C ASP A 94 -2.15 -12.55 17.70
N ARG A 95 -1.63 -11.67 16.82
CA ARG A 95 -1.74 -11.80 15.36
C ARG A 95 -1.07 -13.08 14.86
N ASP A 96 -1.59 -13.69 13.84
CA ASP A 96 -1.10 -14.99 13.36
C ASP A 96 -0.97 -15.12 11.83
N GLY A 97 -1.16 -14.04 11.10
CA GLY A 97 -1.08 -14.02 9.66
C GLY A 97 -2.05 -13.02 9.04
N PHE A 98 -1.98 -12.83 7.74
CA PHE A 98 -2.87 -11.90 7.05
C PHE A 98 -4.21 -12.54 6.66
N VAL A 99 -5.20 -11.70 6.43
CA VAL A 99 -6.48 -12.08 5.81
C VAL A 99 -6.46 -11.64 4.37
N ILE A 100 -6.57 -12.58 3.43
CA ILE A 100 -6.58 -12.27 2.00
C ILE A 100 -7.88 -11.56 1.62
N ALA A 101 -7.77 -10.59 0.72
CA ALA A 101 -8.91 -9.87 0.17
C ALA A 101 -8.72 -9.62 -1.33
N GLY A 102 -9.79 -9.30 -2.01
CA GLY A 102 -9.77 -8.80 -3.38
C GLY A 102 -10.09 -7.31 -3.43
N GLY A 103 -10.10 -6.76 -4.62
CA GLY A 103 -10.52 -5.39 -4.84
C GLY A 103 -9.77 -4.69 -5.96
N GLY A 104 -10.00 -3.42 -6.10
CA GLY A 104 -9.34 -2.59 -7.09
C GLY A 104 -9.42 -1.11 -6.76
N GLY A 105 -8.55 -0.35 -7.36
CA GLY A 105 -8.53 1.10 -7.27
C GLY A 105 -7.69 1.70 -8.40
N VAL A 106 -8.02 2.93 -8.75
CA VAL A 106 -7.28 3.72 -9.73
C VAL A 106 -7.22 5.15 -9.27
N VAL A 107 -6.07 5.75 -9.34
CA VAL A 107 -5.86 7.21 -9.21
C VAL A 107 -5.46 7.79 -10.55
N VAL A 108 -5.84 9.03 -10.76
CA VAL A 108 -5.38 9.82 -11.91
C VAL A 108 -4.20 10.68 -11.45
N VAL A 109 -3.02 10.36 -11.94
CA VAL A 109 -1.80 11.14 -11.72
C VAL A 109 -1.68 12.10 -12.89
N GLU A 110 -1.52 13.40 -12.60
CA GLU A 110 -1.59 14.45 -13.63
C GLU A 110 -0.53 15.52 -13.37
N GLU A 111 0.04 16.05 -14.43
CA GLU A 111 0.95 17.20 -14.35
C GLU A 111 0.23 18.42 -13.76
N LEU A 112 0.87 19.13 -12.84
CA LEU A 112 0.22 20.16 -12.03
C LEU A 112 -0.36 21.30 -12.86
N ASN A 113 0.40 21.85 -13.83
CA ASN A 113 -0.10 22.95 -14.64
C ASN A 113 -1.23 22.50 -15.59
N HIS A 114 -1.17 21.27 -16.07
CA HIS A 114 -2.25 20.68 -16.86
C HIS A 114 -3.52 20.56 -16.01
N ALA A 115 -3.44 20.07 -14.78
CA ALA A 115 -4.57 19.97 -13.86
C ALA A 115 -5.17 21.34 -13.53
N ILE A 116 -4.34 22.33 -13.23
CA ILE A 116 -4.77 23.72 -12.96
C ILE A 116 -5.43 24.33 -14.18
N ALA A 117 -4.87 24.19 -15.38
CA ALA A 117 -5.39 24.79 -16.60
C ALA A 117 -6.80 24.30 -16.96
N ARG A 118 -7.15 23.05 -16.61
CA ARG A 118 -8.49 22.50 -16.83
C ARG A 118 -9.44 22.63 -15.62
N GLY A 119 -8.98 23.24 -14.52
CA GLY A 119 -9.78 23.40 -13.31
C GLY A 119 -10.05 22.08 -12.57
N ALA A 120 -9.12 21.14 -12.60
CA ALA A 120 -9.27 19.86 -11.92
C ALA A 120 -9.31 20.02 -10.40
N LYS A 121 -10.10 19.17 -9.72
CA LYS A 121 -9.95 19.00 -8.27
C LYS A 121 -8.63 18.28 -8.00
N ILE A 122 -7.73 18.91 -7.27
CA ILE A 122 -6.45 18.33 -6.84
C ILE A 122 -6.62 17.85 -5.41
N TYR A 123 -6.43 16.55 -5.18
CA TYR A 123 -6.55 15.95 -3.85
C TYR A 123 -5.25 16.07 -3.06
N ALA A 124 -4.11 15.86 -3.72
CA ALA A 124 -2.79 15.96 -3.12
C ALA A 124 -1.71 16.10 -4.20
N GLU A 125 -0.52 16.45 -3.79
CA GLU A 125 0.70 16.40 -4.59
C GLU A 125 1.51 15.15 -4.19
N VAL A 126 1.95 14.36 -5.17
CA VAL A 126 2.92 13.28 -4.94
C VAL A 126 4.32 13.90 -4.92
N THR A 127 4.90 14.00 -3.75
CA THR A 127 6.18 14.70 -3.55
C THR A 127 7.38 13.77 -3.53
N GLY A 128 7.19 12.47 -3.39
CA GLY A 128 8.28 11.51 -3.37
C GLY A 128 7.82 10.10 -3.69
N TYR A 129 8.75 9.33 -4.20
CA TYR A 129 8.57 7.92 -4.49
C TYR A 129 9.87 7.16 -4.18
N GLY A 130 9.76 5.97 -3.63
CA GLY A 130 10.89 5.10 -3.36
C GLY A 130 10.52 3.65 -3.60
N ALA A 131 11.35 2.97 -4.39
CA ALA A 131 11.26 1.54 -4.63
C ALA A 131 12.64 0.92 -4.53
N THR A 132 12.75 -0.20 -3.83
CA THR A 132 13.99 -0.93 -3.62
C THR A 132 13.72 -2.43 -3.64
N SER A 133 14.74 -3.21 -4.00
CA SER A 133 14.74 -4.64 -3.75
C SER A 133 15.47 -4.88 -2.43
N ASP A 134 14.90 -5.72 -1.56
CA ASP A 134 15.55 -6.07 -0.30
C ASP A 134 16.84 -6.88 -0.54
N GLY A 135 16.82 -7.79 -1.50
CA GLY A 135 18.00 -8.58 -1.89
C GLY A 135 18.48 -9.57 -0.83
N TYR A 136 17.70 -9.78 0.23
CA TYR A 136 18.03 -10.64 1.34
C TYR A 136 17.43 -12.05 1.18
N ASP A 137 16.12 -12.13 1.11
CA ASP A 137 15.36 -13.37 0.96
C ASP A 137 14.14 -13.12 0.06
N MET A 138 13.59 -14.18 -0.55
CA MET A 138 12.44 -14.06 -1.45
C MET A 138 11.16 -13.71 -0.68
N VAL A 139 11.04 -14.14 0.58
CA VAL A 139 9.80 -14.05 1.37
C VAL A 139 10.02 -13.26 2.67
N ALA A 140 11.12 -13.50 3.39
CA ALA A 140 11.37 -12.89 4.68
C ALA A 140 12.01 -11.50 4.53
N PRO A 141 11.35 -10.42 5.04
CA PRO A 141 11.91 -9.08 4.96
C PRO A 141 13.07 -8.90 5.95
N SER A 142 14.15 -8.24 5.51
CA SER A 142 15.24 -7.82 6.39
C SER A 142 14.94 -6.52 7.16
N GLY A 143 14.00 -5.72 6.67
CA GLY A 143 13.73 -4.35 7.13
C GLY A 143 14.61 -3.28 6.45
N GLU A 144 15.81 -3.63 6.00
CA GLU A 144 16.74 -2.68 5.38
C GLU A 144 16.22 -2.16 4.04
N GLY A 145 15.59 -3.01 3.24
CA GLY A 145 14.94 -2.59 1.99
C GLY A 145 13.81 -1.59 2.23
N ALA A 146 13.01 -1.79 3.28
CA ALA A 146 11.97 -0.85 3.68
C ALA A 146 12.54 0.51 4.11
N GLU A 147 13.65 0.52 4.87
CA GLU A 147 14.33 1.77 5.23
C GLU A 147 14.82 2.53 4.00
N ARG A 148 15.46 1.83 3.04
CA ARG A 148 15.96 2.46 1.82
C ARG A 148 14.83 3.05 0.98
N SER A 149 13.72 2.34 0.81
CA SER A 149 12.57 2.84 0.05
C SER A 149 11.96 4.09 0.69
N MET A 150 11.77 4.09 2.02
CA MET A 150 11.31 5.27 2.75
C MET A 150 12.27 6.45 2.62
N ARG A 151 13.58 6.21 2.78
CA ARG A 151 14.59 7.27 2.62
C ARG A 151 14.60 7.87 1.22
N LEU A 152 14.45 7.04 0.17
CA LEU A 152 14.31 7.52 -1.20
C LEU A 152 13.06 8.40 -1.36
N ALA A 153 11.91 7.97 -0.86
CA ALA A 153 10.67 8.75 -0.92
C ALA A 153 10.80 10.10 -0.19
N LEU A 154 11.61 10.16 0.87
CA LEU A 154 11.83 11.38 1.66
C LEU A 154 12.81 12.38 1.02
N THR A 155 13.59 12.00 0.01
CA THR A 155 14.61 12.88 -0.59
C THR A 155 14.03 14.16 -1.15
N SER A 156 12.81 14.16 -1.63
CA SER A 156 12.12 15.31 -2.22
C SER A 156 11.25 16.10 -1.22
N LEU A 157 11.30 15.75 0.05
CA LEU A 157 10.36 16.30 1.05
C LEU A 157 10.67 17.77 1.43
N ASN A 158 11.91 18.23 1.15
CA ASN A 158 12.35 19.62 1.36
C ASN A 158 12.04 20.17 2.78
N GLY A 159 12.28 19.35 3.82
CA GLY A 159 12.05 19.72 5.22
C GLY A 159 10.60 19.65 5.69
N ARG A 160 9.66 19.24 4.85
CA ARG A 160 8.28 18.93 5.30
C ARG A 160 8.30 17.69 6.20
N LYS A 161 7.36 17.62 7.13
CA LYS A 161 7.25 16.49 8.07
C LYS A 161 6.23 15.48 7.57
N VAL A 162 6.54 14.20 7.79
CA VAL A 162 5.56 13.13 7.65
C VAL A 162 4.74 13.04 8.94
N ASN A 163 3.43 13.11 8.85
CA ASN A 163 2.53 13.03 9.99
C ASN A 163 1.95 11.63 10.18
N TYR A 164 1.77 10.90 9.07
CA TYR A 164 1.10 9.62 9.03
C TYR A 164 1.76 8.67 8.04
N ILE A 165 1.79 7.39 8.37
CA ILE A 165 2.16 6.29 7.49
C ILE A 165 1.00 5.29 7.47
N ASN A 166 0.45 5.03 6.27
CA ASN A 166 -0.38 3.85 6.05
C ASN A 166 0.57 2.68 5.79
N ALA A 167 0.76 1.85 6.78
CA ALA A 167 1.76 0.79 6.77
C ALA A 167 1.34 -0.39 5.90
N HIS A 168 2.32 -1.20 5.52
CA HIS A 168 2.03 -2.52 4.98
C HIS A 168 1.28 -3.38 5.99
N GLY A 169 1.72 -3.44 7.25
CA GLY A 169 1.00 -3.93 8.42
C GLY A 169 0.00 -5.05 8.12
N THR A 170 0.49 -6.24 7.77
CA THR A 170 -0.35 -7.34 7.27
C THR A 170 -0.90 -8.24 8.35
N SER A 171 -0.66 -7.94 9.62
CA SER A 171 -1.02 -8.84 10.74
C SER A 171 -0.16 -10.11 10.79
N THR A 172 1.06 -10.06 10.23
CA THR A 172 2.00 -11.18 10.32
C THR A 172 2.94 -11.03 11.52
N PRO A 173 3.26 -12.12 12.22
CA PRO A 173 4.08 -12.05 13.44
C PRO A 173 5.39 -11.30 13.26
N ALA A 174 6.14 -11.59 12.21
CA ALA A 174 7.46 -10.98 11.97
C ALA A 174 7.38 -9.66 11.20
N GLY A 175 6.45 -9.52 10.24
CA GLY A 175 6.40 -8.39 9.32
C GLY A 175 6.10 -7.07 10.00
N ASP A 176 5.11 -7.05 10.86
CA ASP A 176 4.61 -5.83 11.51
C ASP A 176 5.67 -5.16 12.40
N VAL A 177 6.36 -5.93 13.23
CA VAL A 177 7.45 -5.42 14.10
C VAL A 177 8.64 -4.96 13.28
N THR A 178 9.04 -5.73 12.24
CA THR A 178 10.13 -5.36 11.34
C THR A 178 9.85 -4.02 10.65
N GLU A 179 8.62 -3.78 10.21
CA GLU A 179 8.22 -2.52 9.58
C GLU A 179 8.27 -1.34 10.58
N ILE A 180 7.74 -1.50 11.80
CA ILE A 180 7.84 -0.47 12.85
C ILE A 180 9.30 -0.16 13.16
N GLN A 181 10.17 -1.17 13.23
CA GLN A 181 11.60 -0.94 13.46
C GLN A 181 12.25 -0.15 12.31
N ALA A 182 11.88 -0.43 11.07
CA ALA A 182 12.33 0.33 9.91
C ALA A 182 11.87 1.81 9.98
N VAL A 183 10.63 2.05 10.39
CA VAL A 183 10.11 3.42 10.62
C VAL A 183 10.91 4.13 11.70
N ARG A 184 11.19 3.48 12.84
CA ARG A 184 12.03 4.04 13.92
C ARG A 184 13.39 4.46 13.40
N ASN A 185 14.04 3.61 12.60
CA ASN A 185 15.38 3.88 12.07
C ASN A 185 15.39 5.06 11.09
N VAL A 186 14.34 5.20 10.27
CA VAL A 186 14.20 6.31 9.32
C VAL A 186 13.96 7.63 10.03
N PHE A 187 13.09 7.65 11.04
CA PHE A 187 12.66 8.86 11.75
C PHE A 187 13.33 9.06 13.09
N ALA A 188 14.47 8.40 13.35
CA ALA A 188 15.17 8.42 14.65
C ALA A 188 15.55 9.82 15.15
N LYS A 189 15.72 10.80 14.25
CA LYS A 189 16.12 12.18 14.55
C LYS A 189 14.96 13.17 14.54
N GLU A 190 13.74 12.71 14.29
CA GLU A 190 12.57 13.55 14.11
C GLU A 190 11.41 13.05 14.98
N LYS A 191 10.33 13.84 15.06
CA LYS A 191 9.10 13.31 15.62
C LYS A 191 8.59 12.22 14.69
N GLN A 192 8.45 11.01 15.21
CA GLN A 192 7.95 9.88 14.43
C GLN A 192 6.52 10.14 13.95
N PRO A 193 6.20 9.76 12.69
CA PRO A 193 4.84 9.77 12.20
C PRO A 193 3.99 8.75 12.94
N LEU A 194 2.69 8.99 13.03
CA LEU A 194 1.75 7.98 13.53
C LEU A 194 1.52 6.92 12.45
N VAL A 195 1.62 5.67 12.82
CA VAL A 195 1.46 4.53 11.92
C VAL A 195 0.10 3.88 12.11
N ALA A 196 -0.57 3.49 11.05
CA ALA A 196 -1.72 2.59 11.11
C ALA A 196 -1.76 1.66 9.90
N SER A 197 -2.44 0.55 10.02
CA SER A 197 -2.73 -0.34 8.90
C SER A 197 -4.23 -0.41 8.64
N THR A 198 -4.65 0.06 7.48
CA THR A 198 -6.04 -0.07 7.02
C THR A 198 -6.41 -1.52 6.69
N LYS A 199 -5.41 -2.41 6.56
CA LYS A 199 -5.64 -3.85 6.33
C LYS A 199 -6.34 -4.55 7.51
N SER A 200 -6.27 -3.97 8.70
CA SER A 200 -7.09 -4.45 9.83
C SER A 200 -8.59 -4.35 9.56
N LEU A 201 -9.01 -3.46 8.65
CA LEU A 201 -10.41 -3.25 8.27
C LEU A 201 -10.77 -3.92 6.93
N THR A 202 -9.82 -3.99 6.00
CA THR A 202 -10.08 -4.39 4.60
C THR A 202 -9.55 -5.77 4.24
N GLY A 203 -8.68 -6.33 5.08
CA GLY A 203 -7.82 -7.43 4.66
C GLY A 203 -6.72 -6.96 3.70
N HIS A 204 -5.97 -7.91 3.16
CA HIS A 204 -4.86 -7.67 2.25
C HIS A 204 -5.23 -8.03 0.82
N SER A 205 -5.48 -7.03 0.00
CA SER A 205 -5.83 -7.17 -1.42
C SER A 205 -4.61 -7.23 -2.34
N LEU A 206 -3.48 -7.73 -1.83
CA LEU A 206 -2.26 -8.02 -2.59
C LEU A 206 -1.87 -6.88 -3.55
N GLY A 207 -1.91 -7.12 -4.87
CA GLY A 207 -1.52 -6.13 -5.88
C GLY A 207 -2.37 -4.86 -5.93
N ALA A 208 -3.61 -4.89 -5.42
CA ALA A 208 -4.46 -3.72 -5.31
C ALA A 208 -4.25 -2.91 -4.02
N ALA A 209 -3.52 -3.45 -3.03
CA ALA A 209 -3.41 -2.85 -1.70
C ALA A 209 -2.84 -1.41 -1.74
N GLY A 210 -1.75 -1.18 -2.47
CA GLY A 210 -1.08 0.12 -2.47
C GLY A 210 -1.94 1.27 -2.99
N VAL A 211 -2.74 1.06 -4.04
CA VAL A 211 -3.65 2.10 -4.55
C VAL A 211 -4.84 2.31 -3.62
N GLN A 212 -5.35 1.26 -3.00
CA GLN A 212 -6.42 1.39 -2.00
C GLN A 212 -5.94 2.20 -0.80
N GLU A 213 -4.75 1.92 -0.29
CA GLU A 213 -4.12 2.66 0.81
C GLU A 213 -3.85 4.12 0.45
N ALA A 214 -3.42 4.39 -0.78
CA ALA A 214 -3.30 5.75 -1.29
C ALA A 214 -4.66 6.48 -1.29
N ILE A 215 -5.71 5.85 -1.80
CA ILE A 215 -7.08 6.42 -1.81
C ILE A 215 -7.58 6.65 -0.39
N TYR A 216 -7.42 5.71 0.54
CA TYR A 216 -7.80 5.89 1.94
C TYR A 216 -7.03 7.04 2.58
N SER A 217 -5.73 7.16 2.29
CA SER A 217 -4.92 8.28 2.79
C SER A 217 -5.40 9.63 2.25
N LEU A 218 -5.80 9.71 0.97
CA LEU A 218 -6.40 10.92 0.39
C LEU A 218 -7.73 11.27 1.07
N ILE A 219 -8.58 10.28 1.35
CA ILE A 219 -9.85 10.47 2.08
C ILE A 219 -9.59 10.97 3.51
N MET A 220 -8.61 10.38 4.20
CA MET A 220 -8.20 10.82 5.54
C MET A 220 -7.69 12.27 5.53
N MET A 221 -6.87 12.64 4.54
CA MET A 221 -6.38 14.00 4.37
C MET A 221 -7.52 15.00 4.12
N GLU A 222 -8.44 14.68 3.21
CA GLU A 222 -9.58 15.54 2.87
C GLU A 222 -10.51 15.78 4.07
N ASN A 223 -10.68 14.76 4.91
CA ASN A 223 -11.60 14.80 6.06
C ASN A 223 -10.89 15.02 7.40
N ASN A 224 -9.58 15.22 7.38
CA ASN A 224 -8.76 15.58 8.54
C ASN A 224 -8.86 14.59 9.71
N PHE A 225 -8.76 13.30 9.41
CA PHE A 225 -8.69 12.23 10.40
C PHE A 225 -7.63 11.18 10.04
N ILE A 226 -7.28 10.30 10.98
CA ILE A 226 -6.45 9.12 10.79
C ILE A 226 -7.27 7.91 11.22
N SER A 227 -7.39 6.91 10.35
CA SER A 227 -8.00 5.63 10.69
C SER A 227 -7.10 4.87 11.67
N ALA A 228 -7.68 4.31 12.72
CA ALA A 228 -6.97 3.40 13.60
C ALA A 228 -6.79 2.02 12.94
N SER A 229 -5.76 1.30 13.38
CA SER A 229 -5.66 -0.14 13.18
C SER A 229 -6.69 -0.85 14.05
N ALA A 230 -7.64 -1.53 13.44
CA ALA A 230 -8.67 -2.26 14.16
C ALA A 230 -8.11 -3.52 14.82
N ASN A 231 -8.87 -4.07 15.78
CA ASN A 231 -8.59 -5.35 16.43
C ASN A 231 -7.27 -5.41 17.22
N VAL A 232 -6.72 -4.29 17.62
CA VAL A 232 -5.56 -4.25 18.53
C VAL A 232 -6.08 -4.29 19.96
N PHE A 233 -6.29 -5.50 20.48
CA PHE A 233 -6.74 -5.70 21.87
C PHE A 233 -5.57 -5.69 22.84
N ASN A 234 -4.43 -6.25 22.41
CA ASN A 234 -3.18 -6.28 23.16
C ASN A 234 -2.06 -5.87 22.20
N LEU A 235 -1.56 -4.66 22.35
CA LEU A 235 -0.45 -4.19 21.53
C LEU A 235 0.76 -5.09 21.71
N ASP A 236 1.49 -5.38 20.63
CA ASP A 236 2.74 -6.14 20.69
C ASP A 236 3.75 -5.45 21.62
N GLU A 237 4.45 -6.23 22.45
CA GLU A 237 5.36 -5.71 23.47
C GLU A 237 6.57 -4.96 22.88
N GLU A 238 6.91 -5.22 21.62
CA GLU A 238 7.97 -4.52 20.89
C GLU A 238 7.52 -3.19 20.27
N ILE A 239 6.22 -2.84 20.37
CA ILE A 239 5.64 -1.63 19.78
C ILE A 239 5.15 -0.68 20.88
N ASN A 240 5.54 0.60 20.80
CA ASN A 240 5.08 1.59 21.77
C ASN A 240 3.71 2.16 21.37
N SER A 241 2.85 2.41 22.34
CA SER A 241 1.48 2.91 22.11
C SER A 241 1.39 4.28 21.42
N ASN A 242 2.47 5.06 21.44
CA ASN A 242 2.55 6.35 20.76
C ASN A 242 3.03 6.28 19.31
N GLU A 243 3.38 5.09 18.81
CA GLU A 243 3.86 4.87 17.44
C GLU A 243 2.72 4.50 16.50
N VAL A 244 1.69 3.83 17.01
CA VAL A 244 0.58 3.30 16.22
C VAL A 244 -0.76 3.89 16.66
N ALA A 245 -1.61 4.17 15.69
CA ALA A 245 -3.00 4.54 15.95
C ALA A 245 -3.80 3.27 16.24
N THR A 246 -4.19 3.09 17.51
CA THR A 246 -5.03 2.00 17.99
C THR A 246 -6.24 2.58 18.73
N GLY A 247 -7.38 1.98 18.56
CA GLY A 247 -8.61 2.44 19.21
C GLY A 247 -9.39 3.45 18.36
N LEU A 248 -10.64 3.56 18.67
CA LEU A 248 -11.63 4.47 18.05
C LEU A 248 -11.67 5.77 18.86
#